data_aae0cb4624ae7892350c29e746a5e497
#
_entry.id   aae0cb4624ae7892350c29e746a5e497
#
_cell.length_a   1.000
_cell.length_b   1.000
_cell.length_c   1.000
_cell.angle_alpha   90.00
_cell.angle_beta   90.00
_cell.angle_gamma   90.00
#
_symmetry.space_group_name_H-M   'P 1'
#
loop_
_entity.id
_entity.type
_entity.pdbx_description
1 polymer ?
#
loop_
_entity_poly.entity_id
_entity_poly.type
_entity_poly.pdbx_seq_one_letter_code
_entity_poly.pdbx_strand_id
1 'polypeptide(L)'
;MRLLTIAVFIFSQLIILAQKVPQKPVSRNINIPNQRHLAPALRGDGSAMIFTSSYSPSQKLEVMYSEKTSSGWSKAEPVDVINATKNLNYIGGYSISFDGESVFFTSARGSGFGGYDMYEVDKQGGYWMKPRNLGKPINSEMHEGSPSLSPDGRTMYFMRCEDMDNTSGSGCQIMMAQRRGGTYWHDPTPLPEHINIGNTMNPKILSDNKTLIFSSDRPGGKGGMDLYITRYEDGVWTTPINIDAINTPGDDLFADVPGKGDIIYFTKKVDNYPQIWMAKLPKEFQPSSVVFVDGRVVDGATGNPMEAFVQIYRASDRKLITNDRSGPTSGLFELFVTGGETYDFSVSSFDPSYMIYARPLMLDTLSYSLRERKAITLEPIEPGKEYWLYGLGFKNEYDSLNDLAFFDLQRIIKTLKGNRNWKVNMTVHLANFKKDSIQSDPDLTEMVMDTTMVSRLAVVMDSLEITGPEELSKYLYDSVAIDSSKIYFQVEKMIDTLDVDTFYTNDRREKQAQMIRDYFLGRGVPEQIWSVNVAPVDEDNETEYPDDYNKDVWVRIRYDEVQQ
;
A
#
# COMPACT_ATOMS: atom_id res chain seq x y z
N MET A 1 -25.95 7.30 63.03
CA MET A 1 -25.88 5.98 62.41
C MET A 1 -25.69 6.18 60.91
N ARG A 2 -24.47 6.16 60.41
CA ARG A 2 -24.15 6.24 58.96
C ARG A 2 -23.81 4.81 58.49
N LEU A 3 -24.62 4.27 57.59
CA LEU A 3 -24.33 3.02 56.93
C LEU A 3 -23.24 3.24 55.88
N LEU A 4 -22.13 2.56 56.03
CA LEU A 4 -21.06 2.42 55.05
C LEU A 4 -21.43 1.31 54.09
N THR A 5 -21.74 1.61 52.83
CA THR A 5 -21.96 0.62 51.78
C THR A 5 -20.61 0.31 51.14
N ILE A 6 -20.07 -0.87 51.41
CA ILE A 6 -18.86 -1.39 50.77
C ILE A 6 -19.27 -2.00 49.43
N ALA A 7 -18.91 -1.34 48.33
CA ALA A 7 -19.02 -1.87 46.98
C ALA A 7 -17.85 -2.86 46.74
N VAL A 8 -18.13 -4.14 46.73
CA VAL A 8 -17.16 -5.17 46.32
C VAL A 8 -17.15 -5.22 44.81
N PHE A 9 -16.08 -4.69 44.22
CA PHE A 9 -15.76 -4.89 42.80
C PHE A 9 -15.24 -6.31 42.60
N ILE A 10 -16.09 -7.20 42.12
CA ILE A 10 -15.67 -8.52 41.61
C ILE A 10 -15.05 -8.30 40.23
N PHE A 11 -13.74 -8.30 40.16
CA PHE A 11 -12.99 -8.47 38.90
C PHE A 11 -13.22 -9.92 38.45
N SER A 12 -14.17 -10.14 37.55
CA SER A 12 -14.24 -11.37 36.78
C SER A 12 -13.06 -11.35 35.77
N GLN A 13 -11.98 -12.01 36.14
CA GLN A 13 -10.98 -12.41 35.14
C GLN A 13 -11.67 -13.39 34.19
N LEU A 14 -12.04 -12.91 33.01
CA LEU A 14 -12.35 -13.80 31.88
C LEU A 14 -11.04 -14.54 31.56
N ILE A 15 -10.90 -15.76 32.05
CA ILE A 15 -9.90 -16.69 31.50
C ILE A 15 -10.41 -17.04 30.11
N ILE A 16 -9.92 -16.32 29.12
CA ILE A 16 -10.04 -16.72 27.72
C ILE A 16 -9.18 -17.99 27.61
N LEU A 17 -9.79 -19.14 27.72
CA LEU A 17 -9.18 -20.41 27.37
C LEU A 17 -8.77 -20.29 25.91
N ALA A 18 -7.46 -20.18 25.64
CA ALA A 18 -6.92 -20.15 24.30
C ALA A 18 -7.44 -21.37 23.55
N GLN A 19 -8.30 -21.14 22.57
CA GLN A 19 -8.89 -22.20 21.78
C GLN A 19 -7.77 -22.84 20.96
N LYS A 20 -7.43 -24.10 21.21
CA LYS A 20 -6.41 -24.83 20.46
C LYS A 20 -6.73 -24.77 18.97
N VAL A 21 -5.80 -24.25 18.19
CA VAL A 21 -5.92 -24.21 16.74
C VAL A 21 -5.64 -25.59 16.17
N PRO A 22 -6.44 -26.10 15.23
CA PRO A 22 -6.17 -27.37 14.54
C PRO A 22 -4.83 -27.32 13.83
N GLN A 23 -3.94 -28.22 14.18
CA GLN A 23 -2.62 -28.37 13.57
C GLN A 23 -2.63 -29.60 12.64
N LYS A 24 -1.99 -29.49 11.49
CA LYS A 24 -1.84 -30.63 10.55
C LYS A 24 -0.43 -30.71 9.99
N PRO A 25 0.09 -31.91 9.72
CA PRO A 25 1.36 -32.06 9.03
C PRO A 25 1.25 -31.50 7.60
N VAL A 26 2.33 -30.97 7.09
CA VAL A 26 2.46 -30.64 5.66
C VAL A 26 2.46 -31.95 4.86
N SER A 27 2.22 -31.87 3.56
CA SER A 27 2.04 -33.04 2.69
C SER A 27 3.18 -34.09 2.82
N ARG A 28 2.90 -35.33 2.40
CA ARG A 28 3.89 -36.41 2.39
C ARG A 28 5.05 -36.18 1.41
N ASN A 29 4.92 -35.28 0.48
CA ASN A 29 6.03 -34.88 -0.40
C ASN A 29 7.11 -34.08 0.35
N ILE A 30 6.75 -33.50 1.51
CA ILE A 30 7.65 -32.81 2.43
C ILE A 30 7.98 -33.74 3.61
N ASN A 31 6.97 -34.22 4.36
CA ASN A 31 7.12 -35.07 5.54
C ASN A 31 7.14 -36.55 5.15
N ILE A 32 8.30 -37.07 4.79
CA ILE A 32 8.47 -38.48 4.51
C ILE A 32 8.50 -39.27 5.83
N PRO A 33 7.74 -40.37 5.97
CA PRO A 33 7.71 -41.17 7.18
C PRO A 33 9.08 -41.64 7.64
N ASN A 34 9.33 -41.64 8.94
CA ASN A 34 10.57 -42.08 9.59
C ASN A 34 11.83 -41.28 9.19
N GLN A 35 11.63 -40.04 8.73
CA GLN A 35 12.70 -39.10 8.42
C GLN A 35 12.51 -37.79 9.19
N ARG A 36 13.59 -37.04 9.34
CA ARG A 36 13.60 -35.75 10.01
C ARG A 36 13.37 -34.64 8.99
N HIS A 37 12.38 -33.77 9.23
CA HIS A 37 12.06 -32.60 8.41
C HIS A 37 11.88 -31.41 9.33
N LEU A 38 12.69 -30.37 9.14
CA LEU A 38 12.72 -29.22 10.06
C LEU A 38 13.10 -27.92 9.36
N ALA A 39 12.94 -26.82 10.07
CA ALA A 39 13.31 -25.47 9.66
C ALA A 39 12.70 -25.06 8.31
N PRO A 40 11.36 -25.02 8.18
CA PRO A 40 10.72 -24.50 6.98
C PRO A 40 11.04 -23.02 6.80
N ALA A 41 11.44 -22.63 5.59
CA ALA A 41 11.61 -21.25 5.17
C ALA A 41 10.84 -21.04 3.86
N LEU A 42 9.85 -20.18 3.88
CA LEU A 42 8.94 -19.97 2.75
C LEU A 42 9.27 -18.69 1.98
N ARG A 43 9.12 -18.77 0.66
CA ARG A 43 9.06 -17.59 -0.19
C ARG A 43 7.89 -16.70 0.24
N GLY A 44 7.99 -15.40 0.05
CA GLY A 44 6.99 -14.42 0.50
C GLY A 44 5.57 -14.70 0.01
N ASP A 45 5.40 -15.18 -1.22
CA ASP A 45 4.09 -15.56 -1.78
C ASP A 45 3.60 -16.97 -1.34
N GLY A 46 4.42 -17.69 -0.55
CA GLY A 46 4.12 -19.05 -0.10
C GLY A 46 4.16 -20.12 -1.20
N SER A 47 4.69 -19.79 -2.38
CA SER A 47 4.77 -20.71 -3.54
C SER A 47 5.94 -21.67 -3.48
N ALA A 48 6.96 -21.41 -2.67
CA ALA A 48 8.13 -22.26 -2.52
C ALA A 48 8.55 -22.38 -1.05
N MET A 49 9.22 -23.48 -0.72
CA MET A 49 9.74 -23.79 0.61
C MET A 49 11.13 -24.39 0.51
N ILE A 50 12.04 -23.88 1.30
CA ILE A 50 13.31 -24.54 1.64
C ILE A 50 13.18 -25.12 3.05
N PHE A 51 13.71 -26.31 3.27
CA PHE A 51 13.69 -26.96 4.57
C PHE A 51 14.83 -27.97 4.67
N THR A 52 15.11 -28.46 5.87
CA THR A 52 16.12 -29.49 6.09
C THR A 52 15.48 -30.85 6.21
N SER A 53 16.04 -31.86 5.55
CA SER A 53 15.55 -33.24 5.57
C SER A 53 16.67 -34.25 5.70
N SER A 54 16.43 -35.35 6.42
CA SER A 54 17.31 -36.53 6.44
C SER A 54 16.95 -37.52 5.31
N TYR A 55 16.74 -37.01 4.12
CA TYR A 55 16.29 -37.79 2.95
C TYR A 55 17.28 -38.88 2.50
N SER A 56 18.55 -38.75 2.85
CA SER A 56 19.58 -39.68 2.47
C SER A 56 19.53 -40.99 3.27
N PRO A 57 19.88 -42.16 2.70
CA PRO A 57 20.09 -43.41 3.44
C PRO A 57 21.12 -43.29 4.56
N SER A 58 22.03 -42.32 4.47
CA SER A 58 23.02 -42.01 5.51
C SER A 58 22.46 -41.24 6.70
N GLN A 59 21.18 -40.88 6.70
CA GLN A 59 20.53 -39.95 7.66
C GLN A 59 21.22 -38.59 7.75
N LYS A 60 22.06 -38.24 6.80
CA LYS A 60 22.66 -36.92 6.69
C LYS A 60 21.55 -35.91 6.39
N LEU A 61 21.53 -34.81 7.12
CA LEU A 61 20.60 -33.73 6.82
C LEU A 61 21.06 -32.97 5.57
N GLU A 62 20.11 -32.68 4.70
CA GLU A 62 20.29 -31.94 3.44
C GLU A 62 19.24 -30.84 3.34
N VAL A 63 19.61 -29.75 2.71
CA VAL A 63 18.71 -28.66 2.38
C VAL A 63 17.93 -29.05 1.14
N MET A 64 16.61 -29.04 1.25
CA MET A 64 15.68 -29.42 0.21
C MET A 64 14.85 -28.21 -0.24
N TYR A 65 14.43 -28.22 -1.48
CA TYR A 65 13.56 -27.23 -2.09
C TYR A 65 12.31 -27.90 -2.66
N SER A 66 11.14 -27.28 -2.46
CA SER A 66 9.88 -27.73 -3.04
C SER A 66 9.03 -26.54 -3.45
N GLU A 67 8.31 -26.67 -4.55
CA GLU A 67 7.37 -25.68 -5.06
C GLU A 67 5.93 -26.12 -4.84
N LYS A 68 5.04 -25.16 -4.67
CA LYS A 68 3.61 -25.38 -4.54
C LYS A 68 2.98 -25.44 -5.93
N THR A 69 2.32 -26.54 -6.23
CA THR A 69 1.57 -26.77 -7.45
C THR A 69 0.06 -26.75 -7.19
N SER A 70 -0.76 -26.85 -8.22
CA SER A 70 -2.22 -27.00 -8.08
C SER A 70 -2.63 -28.25 -7.26
N SER A 71 -1.79 -29.30 -7.24
CA SER A 71 -2.00 -30.53 -6.48
C SER A 71 -1.38 -30.53 -5.07
N GLY A 72 -0.71 -29.44 -4.67
CA GLY A 72 -0.01 -29.30 -3.39
C GLY A 72 1.50 -29.14 -3.56
N TRP A 73 2.29 -29.48 -2.55
CA TRP A 73 3.75 -29.40 -2.63
C TRP A 73 4.33 -30.45 -3.60
N SER A 74 5.24 -30.03 -4.46
CA SER A 74 6.01 -30.93 -5.33
C SER A 74 6.87 -31.88 -4.49
N LYS A 75 7.39 -32.95 -5.12
CA LYS A 75 8.47 -33.73 -4.52
C LYS A 75 9.67 -32.82 -4.32
N ALA A 76 10.22 -32.85 -3.10
CA ALA A 76 11.37 -32.00 -2.76
C ALA A 76 12.64 -32.47 -3.46
N GLU A 77 13.46 -31.50 -3.88
CA GLU A 77 14.74 -31.69 -4.53
C GLU A 77 15.87 -31.11 -3.69
N PRO A 78 17.08 -31.73 -3.67
CA PRO A 78 18.22 -31.19 -2.92
C PRO A 78 18.72 -29.89 -3.54
N VAL A 79 19.14 -28.94 -2.69
CA VAL A 79 19.83 -27.72 -3.13
C VAL A 79 21.34 -27.98 -3.12
N ASP A 80 21.83 -28.57 -4.21
CA ASP A 80 23.19 -29.13 -4.30
C ASP A 80 24.27 -28.11 -3.97
N VAL A 81 24.13 -26.85 -4.37
CA VAL A 81 25.14 -25.81 -4.12
C VAL A 81 25.31 -25.51 -2.61
N ILE A 82 24.24 -25.65 -1.84
CA ILE A 82 24.27 -25.53 -0.37
C ILE A 82 24.76 -26.83 0.23
N ASN A 83 24.25 -27.98 -0.23
CA ASN A 83 24.58 -29.31 0.28
C ASN A 83 26.04 -29.72 0.02
N ALA A 84 26.68 -29.15 -1.01
CA ALA A 84 28.11 -29.26 -1.23
C ALA A 84 28.97 -28.53 -0.17
N THR A 85 28.33 -27.67 0.64
CA THR A 85 28.99 -26.97 1.74
C THR A 85 29.20 -27.93 2.94
N LYS A 86 30.40 -27.96 3.46
CA LYS A 86 30.72 -28.79 4.63
C LYS A 86 30.22 -28.11 5.91
N ASN A 87 29.93 -28.94 6.93
CA ASN A 87 29.57 -28.49 8.28
C ASN A 87 28.39 -27.51 8.32
N LEU A 88 27.32 -27.83 7.59
CA LEU A 88 26.05 -27.12 7.70
C LEU A 88 25.51 -27.24 9.13
N ASN A 89 24.99 -26.15 9.67
CA ASN A 89 24.30 -26.15 10.96
C ASN A 89 22.79 -26.24 10.78
N TYR A 90 22.16 -27.15 11.51
CA TYR A 90 20.73 -27.42 11.36
C TYR A 90 19.88 -26.61 12.32
N ILE A 91 20.37 -26.28 13.51
CA ILE A 91 19.69 -25.35 14.42
C ILE A 91 19.90 -23.89 14.00
N GLY A 92 20.95 -23.61 13.23
CA GLY A 92 21.21 -22.32 12.62
C GLY A 92 20.14 -21.89 11.60
N GLY A 93 19.24 -22.81 11.21
CA GLY A 93 18.11 -22.48 10.34
C GLY A 93 18.52 -21.99 8.94
N TYR A 94 17.52 -21.69 8.16
CA TYR A 94 17.64 -21.18 6.80
C TYR A 94 16.63 -20.06 6.60
N SER A 95 16.92 -19.15 5.71
CA SER A 95 15.97 -18.16 5.25
C SER A 95 16.03 -18.04 3.73
N ILE A 96 14.87 -17.87 3.11
CA ILE A 96 14.75 -17.47 1.72
C ILE A 96 14.26 -16.02 1.70
N SER A 97 14.83 -15.19 0.83
CA SER A 97 14.36 -13.81 0.63
C SER A 97 12.90 -13.79 0.20
N PHE A 98 12.22 -12.67 0.42
CA PHE A 98 10.79 -12.54 0.13
C PHE A 98 10.47 -12.82 -1.35
N ASP A 99 11.34 -12.41 -2.27
CA ASP A 99 11.26 -12.68 -3.72
C ASP A 99 11.69 -14.09 -4.13
N GLY A 100 12.39 -14.83 -3.25
CA GLY A 100 12.90 -16.15 -3.51
C GLY A 100 14.22 -16.20 -4.29
N GLU A 101 14.89 -15.06 -4.46
CA GLU A 101 16.11 -14.96 -5.27
C GLU A 101 17.39 -15.13 -4.45
N SER A 102 17.31 -15.13 -3.11
CA SER A 102 18.44 -15.37 -2.22
C SER A 102 18.10 -16.35 -1.11
N VAL A 103 19.05 -17.18 -0.73
CA VAL A 103 18.98 -18.08 0.45
C VAL A 103 20.11 -17.78 1.39
N PHE A 104 19.77 -17.63 2.66
CA PHE A 104 20.72 -17.46 3.74
C PHE A 104 20.80 -18.73 4.57
N PHE A 105 22.00 -19.14 4.96
CA PHE A 105 22.24 -20.37 5.72
C PHE A 105 23.47 -20.28 6.59
N THR A 106 23.64 -21.24 7.50
CA THR A 106 24.72 -21.25 8.49
C THR A 106 25.65 -22.44 8.30
N SER A 107 26.95 -22.20 8.35
CA SER A 107 27.98 -23.24 8.18
C SER A 107 29.28 -22.88 8.93
N ALA A 108 29.94 -23.89 9.49
CA ALA A 108 31.31 -23.77 10.03
C ALA A 108 32.32 -24.18 8.95
N ARG A 109 32.92 -23.20 8.29
CA ARG A 109 34.01 -23.40 7.33
C ARG A 109 35.32 -22.93 7.92
N GLY A 110 36.42 -23.59 7.57
CA GLY A 110 37.76 -23.23 8.03
C GLY A 110 38.28 -21.85 7.60
N SER A 111 37.51 -21.13 6.75
CA SER A 111 37.77 -19.74 6.36
C SER A 111 36.76 -18.78 6.96
N GLY A 112 36.04 -19.18 8.00
CA GLY A 112 35.07 -18.33 8.71
C GLY A 112 35.74 -17.36 9.68
N PHE A 113 34.91 -16.55 10.34
CA PHE A 113 35.34 -15.54 11.33
C PHE A 113 35.29 -16.10 12.77
N GLY A 114 34.42 -17.10 13.02
CA GLY A 114 34.21 -17.70 14.32
C GLY A 114 33.85 -19.17 14.24
N GLY A 115 32.82 -19.56 15.00
CA GLY A 115 32.30 -20.93 15.00
C GLY A 115 31.45 -21.22 13.78
N TYR A 116 30.18 -20.91 13.85
CA TYR A 116 29.27 -20.97 12.72
C TYR A 116 29.05 -19.57 12.18
N ASP A 117 29.27 -19.40 10.88
CA ASP A 117 29.05 -18.16 10.14
C ASP A 117 27.83 -18.24 9.25
N MET A 118 27.21 -17.10 8.95
CA MET A 118 26.14 -16.98 7.96
C MET A 118 26.69 -16.74 6.55
N TYR A 119 26.05 -17.39 5.59
CA TYR A 119 26.34 -17.33 4.15
C TYR A 119 25.09 -16.98 3.37
N GLU A 120 25.28 -16.44 2.18
CA GLU A 120 24.26 -16.09 1.21
C GLU A 120 24.53 -16.79 -0.12
N VAL A 121 23.45 -17.26 -0.77
CA VAL A 121 23.45 -17.79 -2.12
C VAL A 121 22.39 -17.06 -2.91
N ASP A 122 22.79 -16.39 -3.98
CA ASP A 122 21.90 -15.70 -4.90
C ASP A 122 21.52 -16.61 -6.07
N LYS A 123 20.35 -16.37 -6.64
CA LYS A 123 19.86 -17.02 -7.86
C LYS A 123 20.04 -16.05 -9.04
N GLN A 124 20.66 -16.52 -10.10
CA GLN A 124 20.87 -15.75 -11.32
C GLN A 124 20.49 -16.59 -12.54
N GLY A 125 19.62 -16.06 -13.38
CA GLY A 125 19.15 -16.78 -14.57
C GLY A 125 18.49 -18.13 -14.24
N GLY A 126 17.89 -18.28 -13.06
CA GLY A 126 17.28 -19.53 -12.59
C GLY A 126 18.23 -20.50 -11.88
N TYR A 127 19.53 -20.21 -11.80
CA TYR A 127 20.54 -21.08 -11.18
C TYR A 127 21.08 -20.49 -9.89
N TRP A 128 21.24 -21.33 -8.85
CA TRP A 128 21.88 -20.95 -7.60
C TRP A 128 23.39 -20.76 -7.78
N MET A 129 23.88 -19.60 -7.35
CA MET A 129 25.30 -19.22 -7.47
C MET A 129 26.13 -19.81 -6.33
N LYS A 130 27.43 -19.58 -6.37
CA LYS A 130 28.35 -20.06 -5.30
C LYS A 130 28.09 -19.33 -3.99
N PRO A 131 28.04 -20.03 -2.83
CA PRO A 131 27.86 -19.42 -1.52
C PRO A 131 28.92 -18.37 -1.19
N ARG A 132 28.48 -17.22 -0.66
CA ARG A 132 29.30 -16.13 -0.19
C ARG A 132 29.13 -15.95 1.32
N ASN A 133 30.25 -15.90 2.07
CA ASN A 133 30.24 -15.53 3.49
C ASN A 133 29.78 -14.08 3.64
N LEU A 134 28.88 -13.78 4.58
CA LEU A 134 28.39 -12.40 4.81
C LEU A 134 29.48 -11.48 5.35
N GLY A 135 30.52 -12.04 5.97
CA GLY A 135 31.65 -11.27 6.50
C GLY A 135 31.31 -10.45 7.73
N LYS A 136 32.29 -9.66 8.18
CA LYS A 136 32.06 -8.65 9.22
C LYS A 136 31.24 -7.49 8.66
N PRO A 137 30.36 -6.86 9.49
CA PRO A 137 30.21 -7.09 10.93
C PRO A 137 29.18 -8.16 11.32
N ILE A 138 28.52 -8.81 10.35
CA ILE A 138 27.50 -9.82 10.63
C ILE A 138 28.10 -11.03 11.34
N ASN A 139 29.12 -11.64 10.74
CA ASN A 139 29.85 -12.75 11.33
C ASN A 139 30.93 -12.25 12.30
N SER A 140 31.03 -12.88 13.45
CA SER A 140 31.94 -12.54 14.55
C SER A 140 32.79 -13.74 14.97
N GLU A 141 33.42 -13.66 16.13
CA GLU A 141 34.14 -14.79 16.76
C GLU A 141 33.20 -15.79 17.46
N MET A 142 31.91 -15.43 17.56
CA MET A 142 30.86 -16.26 18.16
C MET A 142 30.20 -17.17 17.09
N HIS A 143 28.98 -17.61 17.35
CA HIS A 143 28.18 -18.40 16.45
C HIS A 143 26.99 -17.59 15.96
N GLU A 144 26.85 -17.37 14.66
CA GLU A 144 25.70 -16.72 14.06
C GLU A 144 24.81 -17.71 13.30
N GLY A 145 23.48 -17.48 13.36
CA GLY A 145 22.54 -18.35 12.68
C GLY A 145 21.11 -17.82 12.65
N SER A 146 20.22 -18.63 12.12
CA SER A 146 18.79 -18.35 11.95
C SER A 146 18.52 -16.96 11.38
N PRO A 147 19.09 -16.63 10.20
CA PRO A 147 18.84 -15.35 9.58
C PRO A 147 17.37 -15.20 9.20
N SER A 148 16.82 -13.99 9.34
CA SER A 148 15.50 -13.61 8.87
C SER A 148 15.58 -12.22 8.28
N LEU A 149 15.44 -12.14 6.96
CA LEU A 149 15.50 -10.89 6.23
C LEU A 149 14.12 -10.24 6.18
N SER A 150 14.07 -8.92 6.41
CA SER A 150 12.86 -8.15 6.16
C SER A 150 12.44 -8.24 4.68
N PRO A 151 11.15 -8.11 4.34
CA PRO A 151 10.67 -8.24 2.96
C PRO A 151 11.36 -7.28 1.98
N ASP A 152 11.77 -6.09 2.43
CA ASP A 152 12.51 -5.11 1.62
C ASP A 152 14.03 -5.38 1.55
N GLY A 153 14.49 -6.45 2.18
CA GLY A 153 15.91 -6.83 2.20
C GLY A 153 16.83 -5.87 2.97
N ARG A 154 16.28 -4.89 3.73
CA ARG A 154 17.06 -3.82 4.37
C ARG A 154 17.43 -4.09 5.83
N THR A 155 16.68 -4.98 6.48
CA THR A 155 16.93 -5.35 7.88
C THR A 155 17.05 -6.86 8.01
N MET A 156 18.06 -7.32 8.73
CA MET A 156 18.25 -8.73 9.06
C MET A 156 18.15 -8.91 10.56
N TYR A 157 17.34 -9.87 10.97
CA TYR A 157 17.30 -10.40 12.33
C TYR A 157 17.98 -11.76 12.31
N PHE A 158 18.80 -12.06 13.32
CA PHE A 158 19.51 -13.33 13.40
C PHE A 158 19.87 -13.65 14.85
N MET A 159 20.13 -14.89 15.15
CA MET A 159 20.64 -15.26 16.47
C MET A 159 22.17 -15.22 16.49
N ARG A 160 22.72 -14.81 17.62
CA ARG A 160 24.13 -14.93 17.98
C ARG A 160 24.24 -15.66 19.30
N CYS A 161 25.03 -16.75 19.37
CA CYS A 161 25.15 -17.62 20.51
C CYS A 161 26.58 -17.67 21.01
N GLU A 162 26.77 -17.84 22.33
CA GLU A 162 28.08 -18.09 22.94
C GLU A 162 28.61 -19.47 22.56
N ASP A 163 27.72 -20.47 22.54
CA ASP A 163 28.02 -21.82 22.07
C ASP A 163 26.87 -22.37 21.22
N MET A 164 27.22 -23.14 20.21
CA MET A 164 26.23 -23.74 19.29
C MET A 164 26.82 -24.98 18.62
N ASP A 165 26.08 -26.08 18.66
CA ASP A 165 26.34 -27.27 17.87
C ASP A 165 25.18 -27.57 16.90
N ASN A 166 25.11 -28.81 16.38
CA ASN A 166 24.00 -29.22 15.47
C ASN A 166 22.72 -29.62 16.19
N THR A 167 22.65 -29.52 17.52
CA THR A 167 21.54 -29.99 18.33
C THR A 167 21.00 -28.96 19.30
N SER A 168 21.88 -28.04 19.75
CA SER A 168 21.57 -27.06 20.79
C SER A 168 22.37 -25.76 20.59
N GLY A 169 21.94 -24.72 21.26
CA GLY A 169 22.65 -23.45 21.40
C GLY A 169 22.47 -22.92 22.81
N SER A 170 23.46 -22.19 23.32
CA SER A 170 23.41 -21.53 24.62
C SER A 170 23.97 -20.11 24.57
N GLY A 171 23.46 -19.24 25.46
CA GLY A 171 23.76 -17.82 25.45
C GLY A 171 23.27 -17.13 24.16
N CYS A 172 22.18 -17.61 23.58
CA CYS A 172 21.68 -17.12 22.32
C CYS A 172 20.83 -15.86 22.50
N GLN A 173 21.09 -14.83 21.70
CA GLN A 173 20.35 -13.58 21.64
C GLN A 173 19.97 -13.24 20.20
N ILE A 174 18.83 -12.57 20.00
CA ILE A 174 18.46 -12.01 18.71
C ILE A 174 19.17 -10.69 18.51
N MET A 175 19.87 -10.59 17.39
CA MET A 175 20.54 -9.40 16.88
C MET A 175 19.75 -8.81 15.72
N MET A 176 19.90 -7.52 15.49
CA MET A 176 19.36 -6.79 14.34
C MET A 176 20.49 -6.04 13.64
N ALA A 177 20.55 -6.13 12.31
CA ALA A 177 21.46 -5.35 11.48
C ALA A 177 20.70 -4.69 10.33
N GLN A 178 21.10 -3.47 9.97
CA GLN A 178 20.55 -2.74 8.83
C GLN A 178 21.53 -2.75 7.66
N ARG A 179 21.03 -2.86 6.44
CA ARG A 179 21.84 -2.82 5.22
C ARG A 179 22.29 -1.37 4.96
N ARG A 180 23.61 -1.20 4.85
CA ARG A 180 24.22 0.11 4.56
C ARG A 180 24.16 0.47 3.07
N GLY A 181 24.14 -0.55 2.21
CA GLY A 181 24.10 -0.43 0.76
C GLY A 181 24.79 -1.61 0.08
N GLY A 182 24.25 -2.08 -1.04
CA GLY A 182 24.72 -3.28 -1.71
C GLY A 182 24.77 -4.49 -0.76
N THR A 183 25.96 -5.06 -0.57
CA THR A 183 26.18 -6.22 0.31
C THR A 183 26.66 -5.86 1.71
N TYR A 184 26.79 -4.57 2.04
CA TYR A 184 27.37 -4.10 3.31
C TYR A 184 26.29 -3.87 4.35
N TRP A 185 26.61 -4.23 5.61
CA TRP A 185 25.74 -4.09 6.77
C TRP A 185 26.34 -3.13 7.81
N HIS A 186 25.48 -2.47 8.58
CA HIS A 186 25.88 -1.79 9.81
C HIS A 186 26.17 -2.80 10.92
N ASP A 187 26.88 -2.38 11.97
CA ASP A 187 27.16 -3.21 13.13
C ASP A 187 25.86 -3.71 13.75
N PRO A 188 25.74 -5.03 14.00
CA PRO A 188 24.55 -5.60 14.62
C PRO A 188 24.37 -5.12 16.06
N THR A 189 23.13 -4.86 16.43
CA THR A 189 22.74 -4.51 17.80
C THR A 189 21.81 -5.59 18.36
N PRO A 190 21.95 -5.98 19.65
CA PRO A 190 21.00 -6.90 20.27
C PRO A 190 19.62 -6.25 20.37
N LEU A 191 18.56 -7.04 20.25
CA LEU A 191 17.22 -6.60 20.60
C LEU A 191 17.14 -6.31 22.11
N PRO A 192 16.13 -5.51 22.56
CA PRO A 192 15.98 -5.17 23.97
C PRO A 192 15.97 -6.38 24.92
N GLU A 193 16.42 -6.20 26.15
CA GLU A 193 16.53 -7.25 27.17
C GLU A 193 15.21 -8.00 27.42
N HIS A 194 14.05 -7.33 27.36
CA HIS A 194 12.76 -7.98 27.54
C HIS A 194 12.39 -8.96 26.40
N ILE A 195 13.10 -8.88 25.25
CA ILE A 195 13.01 -9.86 24.17
C ILE A 195 14.06 -10.96 24.40
N ASN A 196 15.29 -10.60 24.71
CA ASN A 196 16.40 -11.52 24.91
C ASN A 196 16.44 -12.07 26.35
N ILE A 197 15.39 -12.81 26.75
CA ILE A 197 15.31 -13.50 28.07
C ILE A 197 15.59 -14.99 27.85
N GLY A 198 16.57 -15.55 28.59
CA GLY A 198 17.02 -16.93 28.41
C GLY A 198 17.70 -17.13 27.07
N ASN A 199 17.59 -18.32 26.50
CA ASN A 199 17.96 -18.56 25.11
C ASN A 199 16.85 -18.06 24.20
N THR A 200 17.18 -17.14 23.30
CA THR A 200 16.24 -16.58 22.34
C THR A 200 16.76 -16.81 20.93
N MET A 201 16.03 -17.61 20.14
CA MET A 201 16.50 -18.22 18.91
C MET A 201 15.48 -18.12 17.79
N ASN A 202 15.89 -18.44 16.57
CA ASN A 202 15.05 -18.61 15.39
C ASN A 202 14.10 -17.43 15.13
N PRO A 203 14.61 -16.19 15.06
CA PRO A 203 13.76 -15.04 14.75
C PRO A 203 13.17 -15.17 13.35
N LYS A 204 11.90 -14.76 13.21
CA LYS A 204 11.23 -14.59 11.93
C LYS A 204 10.49 -13.27 11.91
N ILE A 205 11.02 -12.30 11.15
CA ILE A 205 10.31 -11.06 10.85
C ILE A 205 9.23 -11.34 9.81
N LEU A 206 8.01 -10.88 10.06
CA LEU A 206 6.89 -11.10 9.18
C LEU A 206 6.79 -10.02 8.08
N SER A 207 5.85 -10.23 7.17
CA SER A 207 5.68 -9.41 5.97
C SER A 207 5.41 -7.92 6.23
N ASP A 208 4.88 -7.57 7.39
CA ASP A 208 4.62 -6.18 7.78
C ASP A 208 5.87 -5.44 8.29
N ASN A 209 7.03 -6.11 8.36
CA ASN A 209 8.29 -5.57 8.88
C ASN A 209 8.20 -5.01 10.31
N LYS A 210 7.22 -5.43 11.07
CA LYS A 210 6.94 -4.98 12.45
C LYS A 210 6.67 -6.13 13.40
N THR A 211 6.19 -7.26 12.90
CA THR A 211 5.84 -8.42 13.72
C THR A 211 6.98 -9.44 13.66
N LEU A 212 7.53 -9.80 14.83
CA LEU A 212 8.62 -10.77 14.98
C LEU A 212 8.14 -11.98 15.78
N ILE A 213 8.27 -13.17 15.20
CA ILE A 213 8.11 -14.46 15.90
C ILE A 213 9.50 -15.00 16.21
N PHE A 214 9.65 -15.66 17.35
CA PHE A 214 10.91 -16.28 17.76
C PHE A 214 10.67 -17.40 18.77
N SER A 215 11.67 -18.27 18.98
CA SER A 215 11.64 -19.34 19.98
C SER A 215 12.41 -18.90 21.23
N SER A 216 11.90 -19.23 22.43
CA SER A 216 12.56 -18.90 23.68
C SER A 216 12.22 -19.89 24.79
N ASP A 217 13.20 -20.18 25.65
CA ASP A 217 13.06 -20.98 26.89
C ASP A 217 12.73 -20.13 28.13
N ARG A 218 12.27 -18.89 27.91
CA ARG A 218 11.88 -17.98 28.99
C ARG A 218 10.84 -18.57 29.94
N PRO A 219 10.82 -18.18 31.22
CA PRO A 219 9.83 -18.66 32.19
C PRO A 219 8.39 -18.37 31.74
N GLY A 220 7.49 -19.33 32.02
CA GLY A 220 6.05 -19.20 31.71
C GLY A 220 5.62 -19.81 30.38
N GLY A 221 6.52 -20.53 29.69
CA GLY A 221 6.20 -21.35 28.52
C GLY A 221 5.50 -22.67 28.87
N LYS A 222 5.16 -23.46 27.84
CA LYS A 222 4.55 -24.80 27.97
C LYS A 222 5.58 -25.92 27.95
N GLY A 223 6.67 -25.72 27.23
CA GLY A 223 7.70 -26.72 26.96
C GLY A 223 9.09 -26.25 27.29
N GLY A 224 10.08 -26.75 26.56
CA GLY A 224 11.44 -26.26 26.59
C GLY A 224 11.53 -24.92 25.84
N MET A 225 11.54 -25.00 24.52
CA MET A 225 11.47 -23.82 23.65
C MET A 225 10.05 -23.63 23.16
N ASP A 226 9.50 -22.44 23.37
CA ASP A 226 8.16 -22.05 22.93
C ASP A 226 8.24 -20.90 21.91
N LEU A 227 7.24 -20.81 21.04
CA LEU A 227 7.08 -19.69 20.10
C LEU A 227 6.46 -18.48 20.80
N TYR A 228 7.11 -17.34 20.65
CA TYR A 228 6.66 -16.03 21.11
C TYR A 228 6.53 -15.06 19.95
N ILE A 229 5.68 -14.05 20.11
CA ILE A 229 5.47 -12.98 19.15
C ILE A 229 5.60 -11.63 19.84
N THR A 230 6.23 -10.67 19.15
CA THR A 230 6.32 -9.27 19.57
C THR A 230 6.10 -8.36 18.37
N ARG A 231 5.75 -7.09 18.61
CA ARG A 231 5.52 -6.09 17.56
C ARG A 231 6.37 -4.85 17.81
N TYR A 232 6.80 -4.23 16.72
CA TYR A 232 7.44 -2.91 16.77
C TYR A 232 6.38 -1.84 16.56
N GLU A 233 5.99 -1.16 17.65
CA GLU A 233 4.93 -0.15 17.70
C GLU A 233 5.49 1.12 18.34
N ASP A 234 5.18 2.28 17.78
CA ASP A 234 5.60 3.59 18.29
C ASP A 234 7.11 3.72 18.61
N GLY A 235 7.94 3.04 17.84
CA GLY A 235 9.39 3.09 17.99
C GLY A 235 9.98 2.10 19.01
N VAL A 236 9.16 1.23 19.59
CA VAL A 236 9.58 0.24 20.60
C VAL A 236 9.02 -1.14 20.31
N TRP A 237 9.75 -2.17 20.74
CA TRP A 237 9.24 -3.54 20.72
C TRP A 237 8.32 -3.79 21.92
N THR A 238 7.16 -4.36 21.67
CA THR A 238 6.21 -4.74 22.73
C THR A 238 6.70 -5.93 23.55
N THR A 239 6.14 -6.14 24.73
CA THR A 239 6.40 -7.35 25.52
C THR A 239 5.98 -8.59 24.74
N PRO A 240 6.87 -9.61 24.60
CA PRO A 240 6.53 -10.82 23.86
C PRO A 240 5.37 -11.60 24.48
N ILE A 241 4.47 -12.09 23.61
CA ILE A 241 3.30 -12.88 23.96
C ILE A 241 3.55 -14.33 23.52
N ASN A 242 3.29 -15.30 24.40
CA ASN A 242 3.36 -16.73 24.09
C ASN A 242 2.25 -17.10 23.09
N ILE A 243 2.59 -17.83 22.01
CA ILE A 243 1.61 -18.33 21.04
C ILE A 243 1.01 -19.64 21.57
N ASP A 244 0.36 -19.58 22.73
CA ASP A 244 -0.17 -20.71 23.49
C ASP A 244 -1.06 -21.64 22.65
N ALA A 245 -1.82 -21.11 21.70
CA ALA A 245 -2.68 -21.89 20.79
C ALA A 245 -1.90 -22.88 19.91
N ILE A 246 -0.59 -22.67 19.71
CA ILE A 246 0.29 -23.47 18.85
C ILE A 246 1.29 -24.27 19.67
N ASN A 247 1.85 -23.69 20.72
CA ASN A 247 2.90 -24.28 21.53
C ASN A 247 2.48 -25.61 22.19
N THR A 248 3.46 -26.53 22.31
CA THR A 248 3.32 -27.89 22.84
C THR A 248 4.16 -28.06 24.12
N PRO A 249 4.03 -29.20 24.85
CA PRO A 249 4.96 -29.52 25.95
C PRO A 249 6.40 -29.83 25.52
N GLY A 250 6.69 -29.93 24.23
CA GLY A 250 8.03 -30.13 23.67
C GLY A 250 8.68 -28.83 23.25
N ASP A 251 9.70 -28.93 22.39
CA ASP A 251 10.33 -27.77 21.75
C ASP A 251 9.54 -27.41 20.48
N ASP A 252 9.12 -26.15 20.38
CA ASP A 252 8.48 -25.55 19.22
C ASP A 252 9.47 -24.53 18.62
N LEU A 253 9.97 -24.83 17.41
CA LEU A 253 11.09 -24.14 16.76
C LEU A 253 10.78 -23.79 15.32
N PHE A 254 11.55 -22.88 14.75
CA PHE A 254 11.60 -22.58 13.33
C PHE A 254 10.22 -22.21 12.73
N ALA A 255 9.55 -21.26 13.34
CA ALA A 255 8.31 -20.74 12.76
C ALA A 255 8.58 -19.94 11.48
N ASP A 256 7.76 -20.13 10.47
CA ASP A 256 7.69 -19.30 9.28
C ASP A 256 6.25 -18.99 8.89
N VAL A 257 6.02 -17.77 8.41
CA VAL A 257 4.71 -17.26 8.00
C VAL A 257 4.86 -16.58 6.65
N PRO A 258 4.24 -17.09 5.56
CA PRO A 258 4.29 -16.43 4.27
C PRO A 258 3.58 -15.08 4.29
N GLY A 259 3.80 -14.26 3.28
CA GLY A 259 3.36 -12.87 3.20
C GLY A 259 1.86 -12.64 3.40
N LYS A 260 1.00 -13.65 3.08
CA LYS A 260 -0.43 -13.59 3.38
C LYS A 260 -0.74 -13.55 4.88
N GLY A 261 0.15 -14.06 5.72
CA GLY A 261 0.08 -13.92 7.17
C GLY A 261 -0.93 -14.81 7.90
N ASP A 262 -1.70 -15.63 7.21
CA ASP A 262 -2.82 -16.38 7.79
C ASP A 262 -2.45 -17.82 8.22
N ILE A 263 -1.30 -18.33 7.80
CA ILE A 263 -0.83 -19.69 8.08
C ILE A 263 0.58 -19.62 8.65
N ILE A 264 0.82 -20.31 9.75
CA ILE A 264 2.15 -20.53 10.32
C ILE A 264 2.62 -21.95 10.01
N TYR A 265 3.86 -22.08 9.56
CA TYR A 265 4.59 -23.33 9.42
C TYR A 265 5.63 -23.41 10.54
N PHE A 266 5.79 -24.57 11.16
CA PHE A 266 6.73 -24.74 12.27
C PHE A 266 7.20 -26.19 12.38
N THR A 267 8.28 -26.40 13.08
CA THR A 267 8.82 -27.73 13.38
C THR A 267 8.26 -28.24 14.68
N LYS A 268 7.72 -29.45 14.65
CA LYS A 268 7.19 -30.16 15.80
C LYS A 268 7.72 -31.58 15.87
N LYS A 269 8.14 -32.04 17.04
CA LYS A 269 8.62 -33.40 17.24
C LYS A 269 7.42 -34.35 17.38
N VAL A 270 7.39 -35.38 16.51
CA VAL A 270 6.38 -36.44 16.53
C VAL A 270 7.10 -37.78 16.51
N ASP A 271 6.83 -38.69 17.43
CA ASP A 271 7.40 -40.03 17.51
C ASP A 271 8.92 -40.07 17.31
N ASN A 272 9.66 -39.17 17.98
CA ASN A 272 11.11 -38.97 17.88
C ASN A 272 11.63 -38.35 16.57
N TYR A 273 10.77 -38.05 15.60
CA TYR A 273 11.16 -37.37 14.37
C TYR A 273 10.59 -35.95 14.32
N PRO A 274 11.43 -34.92 14.14
CA PRO A 274 10.91 -33.59 13.83
C PRO A 274 10.23 -33.60 12.46
N GLN A 275 9.07 -32.97 12.38
CA GLN A 275 8.26 -32.84 11.16
C GLN A 275 7.78 -31.39 11.02
N ILE A 276 7.51 -30.99 9.78
CA ILE A 276 6.95 -29.67 9.48
C ILE A 276 5.43 -29.74 9.56
N TRP A 277 4.87 -28.92 10.44
CA TRP A 277 3.44 -28.77 10.64
C TRP A 277 2.98 -27.40 10.20
N MET A 278 1.70 -27.27 9.98
CA MET A 278 1.05 -26.00 9.69
C MET A 278 -0.24 -25.84 10.51
N ALA A 279 -0.55 -24.59 10.83
CA ALA A 279 -1.78 -24.19 11.50
C ALA A 279 -2.25 -22.85 10.96
N LYS A 280 -3.54 -22.54 11.16
CA LYS A 280 -4.02 -21.18 10.96
C LYS A 280 -3.44 -20.30 12.08
N LEU A 281 -2.78 -19.22 11.73
CA LEU A 281 -2.32 -18.25 12.74
C LEU A 281 -3.53 -17.48 13.26
N PRO A 282 -3.78 -17.46 14.61
CA PRO A 282 -4.87 -16.67 15.18
C PRO A 282 -4.81 -15.21 14.73
N LYS A 283 -5.97 -14.59 14.54
CA LYS A 283 -6.06 -13.25 13.92
C LYS A 283 -5.27 -12.18 14.69
N GLU A 284 -5.26 -12.26 16.01
CA GLU A 284 -4.48 -11.38 16.89
C GLU A 284 -2.95 -11.47 16.71
N PHE A 285 -2.47 -12.58 16.15
CA PHE A 285 -1.05 -12.81 15.86
C PHE A 285 -0.70 -12.61 14.38
N GLN A 286 -1.68 -12.39 13.51
CA GLN A 286 -1.41 -12.14 12.11
C GLN A 286 -0.70 -10.79 11.92
N PRO A 287 0.27 -10.68 11.00
CA PRO A 287 0.85 -9.40 10.63
C PRO A 287 -0.21 -8.50 9.97
N SER A 288 0.04 -7.22 9.94
CA SER A 288 -0.73 -6.32 9.09
C SER A 288 -0.65 -6.80 7.62
N SER A 289 -1.75 -6.65 6.87
CA SER A 289 -1.74 -6.98 5.45
C SER A 289 -0.73 -6.09 4.71
N VAL A 290 -0.05 -6.65 3.71
CA VAL A 290 0.91 -5.92 2.89
C VAL A 290 0.64 -6.11 1.42
N VAL A 291 0.91 -5.07 0.63
CA VAL A 291 0.95 -5.14 -0.82
C VAL A 291 2.40 -5.09 -1.26
N PHE A 292 2.76 -6.09 -2.03
CA PHE A 292 4.05 -6.18 -2.68
C PHE A 292 3.89 -5.66 -4.11
N VAL A 293 4.59 -4.58 -4.44
CA VAL A 293 4.54 -3.95 -5.76
C VAL A 293 5.90 -4.15 -6.43
N ASP A 294 5.92 -4.93 -7.49
CA ASP A 294 7.09 -5.11 -8.33
C ASP A 294 6.81 -4.66 -9.77
N GLY A 295 7.83 -4.24 -10.46
CA GLY A 295 7.63 -3.79 -11.82
C GLY A 295 8.90 -3.46 -12.57
N ARG A 296 8.68 -2.95 -13.78
CA ARG A 296 9.74 -2.51 -14.66
C ARG A 296 9.42 -1.12 -15.20
N VAL A 297 10.42 -0.23 -15.14
CA VAL A 297 10.36 1.09 -15.73
C VAL A 297 11.06 1.06 -17.08
N VAL A 298 10.40 1.59 -18.09
CA VAL A 298 10.94 1.74 -19.44
C VAL A 298 10.77 3.19 -19.91
N ASP A 299 11.69 3.61 -20.75
CA ASP A 299 11.65 4.87 -21.48
C ASP A 299 10.63 4.76 -22.62
N GLY A 300 9.61 5.62 -22.64
CA GLY A 300 8.56 5.63 -23.65
C GLY A 300 9.04 5.98 -25.06
N ALA A 301 10.11 6.72 -25.19
CA ALA A 301 10.66 7.08 -26.48
C ALA A 301 11.48 5.95 -27.13
N THR A 302 12.18 5.15 -26.31
CA THR A 302 13.14 4.15 -26.81
C THR A 302 12.73 2.71 -26.49
N GLY A 303 11.83 2.49 -25.52
CA GLY A 303 11.46 1.17 -25.01
C GLY A 303 12.52 0.50 -24.13
N ASN A 304 13.66 1.17 -23.88
CA ASN A 304 14.74 0.63 -23.08
C ASN A 304 14.43 0.69 -21.57
N PRO A 305 15.03 -0.20 -20.77
CA PRO A 305 14.97 -0.07 -19.31
C PRO A 305 15.49 1.30 -18.85
N MET A 306 14.85 1.88 -17.86
CA MET A 306 15.15 3.22 -17.37
C MET A 306 15.36 3.21 -15.87
N GLU A 307 16.47 3.83 -15.40
CA GLU A 307 16.65 4.15 -13.99
C GLU A 307 15.75 5.33 -13.62
N ALA A 308 14.93 5.17 -12.59
CA ALA A 308 13.98 6.16 -12.15
C ALA A 308 13.81 6.11 -10.62
N PHE A 309 13.40 7.22 -10.01
CA PHE A 309 12.96 7.21 -8.62
C PHE A 309 11.60 6.52 -8.52
N VAL A 310 11.48 5.59 -7.56
CA VAL A 310 10.23 4.92 -7.21
C VAL A 310 9.88 5.31 -5.79
N GLN A 311 8.81 6.06 -5.62
CA GLN A 311 8.45 6.66 -4.34
C GLN A 311 7.01 6.33 -3.95
N ILE A 312 6.83 6.07 -2.65
CA ILE A 312 5.51 5.92 -2.04
C ILE A 312 5.39 6.87 -0.86
N TYR A 313 4.34 7.65 -0.87
CA TYR A 313 3.95 8.52 0.24
C TYR A 313 2.62 8.04 0.81
N ARG A 314 2.49 8.04 2.15
CA ARG A 314 1.19 7.88 2.79
C ARG A 314 0.36 9.15 2.55
N ALA A 315 -0.90 8.98 2.12
CA ALA A 315 -1.72 10.13 1.75
C ALA A 315 -2.11 10.97 2.98
N SER A 316 -2.44 10.33 4.11
CA SER A 316 -3.00 10.98 5.31
C SER A 316 -2.06 11.98 5.99
N ASP A 317 -0.76 11.68 6.08
CA ASP A 317 0.26 12.51 6.74
C ASP A 317 1.38 12.99 5.80
N ARG A 318 1.30 12.61 4.52
CA ARG A 318 2.29 12.92 3.46
C ARG A 318 3.68 12.39 3.75
N LYS A 319 3.78 11.39 4.60
CA LYS A 319 5.05 10.78 4.98
C LYS A 319 5.60 9.91 3.85
N LEU A 320 6.86 10.13 3.51
CA LEU A 320 7.59 9.25 2.60
C LEU A 320 7.79 7.89 3.27
N ILE A 321 7.21 6.84 2.69
CA ILE A 321 7.30 5.46 3.18
C ILE A 321 8.46 4.74 2.51
N THR A 322 8.56 4.89 1.19
CA THR A 322 9.62 4.26 0.40
C THR A 322 10.18 5.25 -0.62
N ASN A 323 11.51 5.25 -0.75
CA ASN A 323 12.24 5.99 -1.77
C ASN A 323 13.33 5.08 -2.31
N ASP A 324 13.05 4.46 -3.43
CA ASP A 324 13.93 3.51 -4.08
C ASP A 324 14.23 3.93 -5.52
N ARG A 325 15.05 3.14 -6.24
CA ARG A 325 15.37 3.34 -7.64
C ARG A 325 15.17 2.05 -8.41
N SER A 326 14.66 2.18 -9.61
CA SER A 326 14.70 1.05 -10.56
C SER A 326 16.13 0.78 -11.01
N GLY A 327 16.42 -0.49 -11.33
CA GLY A 327 17.75 -0.91 -11.76
C GLY A 327 18.18 -0.19 -13.05
N PRO A 328 19.42 0.35 -13.12
CA PRO A 328 19.87 1.18 -14.25
C PRO A 328 19.91 0.44 -15.60
N THR A 329 20.10 -0.88 -15.58
CA THR A 329 20.16 -1.72 -16.79
C THR A 329 18.94 -2.62 -16.97
N SER A 330 18.21 -2.90 -15.90
CA SER A 330 17.04 -3.78 -15.91
C SER A 330 15.71 -3.03 -15.87
N GLY A 331 15.71 -1.81 -15.33
CA GLY A 331 14.50 -1.05 -15.02
C GLY A 331 13.65 -1.65 -13.89
N LEU A 332 14.09 -2.76 -13.28
CA LEU A 332 13.31 -3.48 -12.26
C LEU A 332 13.29 -2.72 -10.95
N PHE A 333 12.16 -2.75 -10.29
CA PHE A 333 11.97 -2.26 -8.92
C PHE A 333 11.08 -3.21 -8.13
N GLU A 334 11.23 -3.15 -6.82
CA GLU A 334 10.48 -3.95 -5.89
C GLU A 334 10.29 -3.16 -4.59
N LEU A 335 9.05 -3.10 -4.10
CA LEU A 335 8.72 -2.40 -2.87
C LEU A 335 7.47 -3.01 -2.23
N PHE A 336 7.26 -2.73 -0.95
CA PHE A 336 6.05 -3.14 -0.27
C PHE A 336 5.50 -2.04 0.63
N VAL A 337 4.18 -2.08 0.84
CA VAL A 337 3.44 -1.17 1.72
C VAL A 337 2.44 -1.95 2.57
N THR A 338 2.14 -1.45 3.74
CA THR A 338 1.13 -2.05 4.63
C THR A 338 -0.28 -1.72 4.12
N GLY A 339 -1.21 -2.66 4.22
CA GLY A 339 -2.64 -2.40 4.01
C GLY A 339 -3.23 -1.49 5.08
N GLY A 340 -4.49 -1.08 4.88
CA GLY A 340 -5.23 -0.22 5.81
C GLY A 340 -5.02 1.27 5.59
N GLU A 341 -4.30 1.68 4.54
CA GLU A 341 -3.97 3.08 4.23
C GLU A 341 -4.10 3.35 2.73
N THR A 342 -4.25 4.60 2.38
CA THR A 342 -4.14 5.07 0.99
C THR A 342 -2.76 5.69 0.77
N TYR A 343 -2.15 5.37 -0.36
CA TYR A 343 -0.83 5.85 -0.72
C TYR A 343 -0.81 6.54 -2.08
N ASP A 344 0.12 7.46 -2.24
CA ASP A 344 0.54 7.99 -3.52
C ASP A 344 1.77 7.22 -4.00
N PHE A 345 1.61 6.45 -5.06
CA PHE A 345 2.68 5.73 -5.74
C PHE A 345 3.13 6.52 -6.96
N SER A 346 4.42 6.83 -7.03
CA SER A 346 4.97 7.62 -8.13
C SER A 346 6.31 7.11 -8.62
N VAL A 347 6.51 7.23 -9.93
CA VAL A 347 7.77 6.95 -10.60
C VAL A 347 8.16 8.16 -11.43
N SER A 348 9.38 8.66 -11.24
CA SER A 348 9.87 9.85 -11.91
C SER A 348 11.29 9.66 -12.44
N SER A 349 11.53 10.16 -13.64
CA SER A 349 12.88 10.24 -14.23
C SER A 349 13.76 11.22 -13.47
N PHE A 350 15.08 11.05 -13.59
CA PHE A 350 16.06 12.07 -13.21
C PHE A 350 16.01 13.30 -14.14
N ASP A 351 15.53 13.10 -15.37
CA ASP A 351 15.32 14.15 -16.35
C ASP A 351 13.93 14.77 -16.16
N PRO A 352 13.83 16.09 -15.85
CA PRO A 352 12.54 16.75 -15.65
C PRO A 352 11.71 16.94 -16.94
N SER A 353 12.25 16.57 -18.11
CA SER A 353 11.50 16.58 -19.37
C SER A 353 10.55 15.40 -19.54
N TYR A 354 10.54 14.45 -18.60
CA TYR A 354 9.63 13.31 -18.60
C TYR A 354 8.43 13.53 -17.69
N MET A 355 7.28 13.01 -18.14
CA MET A 355 6.08 12.94 -17.29
C MET A 355 6.33 12.03 -16.08
N ILE A 356 5.80 12.44 -14.95
CA ILE A 356 5.81 11.62 -13.74
C ILE A 356 4.62 10.66 -13.80
N TYR A 357 4.90 9.37 -13.76
CA TYR A 357 3.86 8.37 -13.52
C TYR A 357 3.39 8.48 -12.07
N ALA A 358 2.11 8.69 -11.85
CA ALA A 358 1.54 8.73 -10.51
C ALA A 358 0.18 8.05 -10.48
N ARG A 359 -0.02 7.18 -9.50
CA ARG A 359 -1.28 6.46 -9.29
C ARG A 359 -1.55 6.31 -7.79
N PRO A 360 -2.78 6.52 -7.33
CA PRO A 360 -3.16 6.16 -5.99
C PRO A 360 -3.15 4.63 -5.80
N LEU A 361 -2.67 4.18 -4.66
CA LEU A 361 -2.86 2.81 -4.16
C LEU A 361 -3.86 2.88 -3.01
N MET A 362 -5.10 2.50 -3.29
CA MET A 362 -6.20 2.48 -2.32
C MET A 362 -6.22 1.14 -1.61
N LEU A 363 -5.56 1.05 -0.46
CA LEU A 363 -5.38 -0.18 0.30
C LEU A 363 -6.08 -0.14 1.67
N ASP A 364 -6.92 0.85 1.90
CA ASP A 364 -7.66 1.09 3.15
C ASP A 364 -8.60 -0.06 3.53
N THR A 365 -9.17 -0.76 2.55
CA THR A 365 -10.04 -1.93 2.74
C THR A 365 -9.33 -3.27 2.60
N LEU A 366 -8.02 -3.27 2.36
CA LEU A 366 -7.27 -4.51 2.11
C LEU A 366 -7.12 -5.34 3.38
N SER A 367 -7.67 -6.56 3.36
CA SER A 367 -7.63 -7.53 4.46
C SER A 367 -6.68 -8.71 4.26
N TYR A 368 -5.93 -8.73 3.15
CA TYR A 368 -4.98 -9.80 2.81
C TYR A 368 -3.80 -9.24 2.03
N SER A 369 -2.66 -9.91 2.12
CA SER A 369 -1.48 -9.53 1.35
C SER A 369 -1.60 -9.96 -0.11
N LEU A 370 -1.21 -9.07 -1.02
CA LEU A 370 -1.23 -9.35 -2.46
C LEU A 370 0.07 -8.88 -3.12
N ARG A 371 0.31 -9.36 -4.33
CA ARG A 371 1.40 -8.93 -5.20
C ARG A 371 0.84 -8.27 -6.45
N GLU A 372 1.28 -7.08 -6.74
CA GLU A 372 0.94 -6.34 -7.94
C GLU A 372 2.16 -6.15 -8.83
N ARG A 373 2.02 -6.49 -10.11
CA ARG A 373 3.05 -6.21 -11.12
C ARG A 373 2.68 -4.97 -11.92
N LYS A 374 3.64 -4.06 -12.05
CA LYS A 374 3.46 -2.80 -12.79
C LYS A 374 4.45 -2.74 -13.97
N ALA A 375 3.92 -2.54 -15.16
CA ALA A 375 4.71 -2.10 -16.29
C ALA A 375 4.55 -0.58 -16.39
N ILE A 376 5.64 0.16 -16.23
CA ILE A 376 5.61 1.63 -16.17
C ILE A 376 6.42 2.19 -17.32
N THR A 377 5.75 2.94 -18.16
CA THR A 377 6.38 3.71 -19.23
C THR A 377 6.45 5.17 -18.81
N LEU A 378 7.65 5.74 -18.76
CA LEU A 378 7.84 7.16 -18.57
C LEU A 378 7.96 7.81 -19.95
N GLU A 379 7.00 8.66 -20.27
CA GLU A 379 6.96 9.37 -21.55
C GLU A 379 7.61 10.75 -21.42
N PRO A 380 8.37 11.22 -22.43
CA PRO A 380 8.74 12.62 -22.52
C PRO A 380 7.50 13.51 -22.52
N ILE A 381 7.60 14.70 -21.93
CA ILE A 381 6.53 15.70 -22.01
C ILE A 381 6.49 16.22 -23.46
N GLU A 382 5.36 15.99 -24.12
CA GLU A 382 5.10 16.47 -25.48
C GLU A 382 4.25 17.74 -25.42
N PRO A 383 4.70 18.87 -26.02
CA PRO A 383 3.89 20.10 -26.08
C PRO A 383 2.53 19.85 -26.72
N GLY A 384 1.47 20.35 -26.10
CA GLY A 384 0.11 20.19 -26.59
C GLY A 384 -0.57 18.85 -26.30
N LYS A 385 0.16 17.83 -25.85
CA LYS A 385 -0.41 16.54 -25.43
C LYS A 385 -1.07 16.66 -24.06
N GLU A 386 -2.21 16.00 -23.92
CA GLU A 386 -3.02 16.00 -22.71
C GLU A 386 -2.79 14.74 -21.87
N TYR A 387 -2.78 14.92 -20.55
CA TYR A 387 -2.55 13.84 -19.57
C TYR A 387 -3.56 13.93 -18.42
N TRP A 388 -4.07 12.79 -17.96
CA TRP A 388 -4.98 12.73 -16.82
C TRP A 388 -4.22 12.75 -15.48
N LEU A 389 -4.75 13.47 -14.49
CA LEU A 389 -4.29 13.45 -13.11
C LEU A 389 -5.11 12.45 -12.29
N TYR A 390 -4.47 11.43 -11.78
CA TYR A 390 -5.14 10.34 -11.08
C TYR A 390 -5.32 10.60 -9.58
N GLY A 391 -4.39 11.30 -8.94
CA GLY A 391 -4.44 11.62 -7.52
C GLY A 391 -5.33 12.83 -7.22
N LEU A 392 -5.43 13.78 -8.14
CA LEU A 392 -6.20 14.99 -7.92
C LEU A 392 -7.69 14.68 -7.83
N GLY A 393 -8.30 15.04 -6.72
CA GLY A 393 -9.72 14.87 -6.44
C GLY A 393 -10.15 15.77 -5.28
N PHE A 394 -11.41 15.63 -4.85
CA PHE A 394 -12.04 16.50 -3.85
C PHE A 394 -12.63 15.66 -2.71
N LYS A 395 -12.61 16.18 -1.48
CA LYS A 395 -13.23 15.56 -0.30
C LYS A 395 -14.71 15.90 -0.23
N ASN A 396 -15.39 15.24 0.70
CA ASN A 396 -16.80 15.35 1.06
C ASN A 396 -17.49 16.64 0.57
N GLU A 397 -18.60 16.51 -0.15
CA GLU A 397 -19.36 17.61 -0.71
C GLU A 397 -18.56 18.57 -1.60
N TYR A 398 -17.32 18.15 -1.97
CA TYR A 398 -16.46 18.85 -2.92
C TYR A 398 -15.90 20.20 -2.44
N ASP A 399 -15.84 20.42 -1.11
CA ASP A 399 -15.39 21.70 -0.52
C ASP A 399 -13.89 21.80 -0.29
N SER A 400 -13.12 20.74 -0.49
CA SER A 400 -11.67 20.76 -0.34
C SER A 400 -10.96 19.73 -1.21
N LEU A 401 -9.71 20.01 -1.53
CA LEU A 401 -8.83 19.04 -2.21
C LEU A 401 -8.61 17.80 -1.35
N ASN A 402 -8.61 16.61 -1.97
CA ASN A 402 -8.28 15.37 -1.27
C ASN A 402 -6.78 15.30 -0.91
N ASP A 403 -6.39 14.30 -0.12
CA ASP A 403 -5.02 14.18 0.37
C ASP A 403 -4.00 13.89 -0.76
N LEU A 404 -4.44 13.23 -1.82
CA LEU A 404 -3.63 12.89 -2.99
C LEU A 404 -3.41 14.08 -3.93
N ALA A 405 -4.35 15.02 -4.00
CA ALA A 405 -4.25 16.23 -4.84
C ALA A 405 -2.98 17.04 -4.53
N PHE A 406 -2.54 17.03 -3.25
CA PHE A 406 -1.30 17.67 -2.86
C PHE A 406 -0.10 17.19 -3.67
N PHE A 407 0.01 15.88 -3.91
CA PHE A 407 1.14 15.30 -4.63
C PHE A 407 1.13 15.68 -6.11
N ASP A 408 -0.02 15.57 -6.78
CA ASP A 408 -0.15 15.95 -8.18
C ASP A 408 0.16 17.44 -8.41
N LEU A 409 -0.40 18.31 -7.58
CA LEU A 409 -0.16 19.76 -7.69
C LEU A 409 1.30 20.12 -7.38
N GLN A 410 1.94 19.45 -6.41
CA GLN A 410 3.37 19.66 -6.12
C GLN A 410 4.26 19.21 -7.28
N ARG A 411 3.91 18.12 -7.97
CA ARG A 411 4.65 17.63 -9.15
C ARG A 411 4.57 18.64 -10.30
N ILE A 412 3.38 19.17 -10.58
CA ILE A 412 3.19 20.22 -11.59
C ILE A 412 4.06 21.44 -11.27
N ILE A 413 4.03 21.92 -10.03
CA ILE A 413 4.85 23.05 -9.59
C ILE A 413 6.34 22.74 -9.74
N LYS A 414 6.78 21.52 -9.41
CA LYS A 414 8.16 21.09 -9.56
C LYS A 414 8.59 21.10 -11.03
N THR A 415 7.75 20.58 -11.93
CA THR A 415 8.00 20.58 -13.38
C THR A 415 8.13 21.99 -13.92
N LEU A 416 7.22 22.91 -13.56
CA LEU A 416 7.28 24.32 -13.97
C LEU A 416 8.52 25.05 -13.42
N LYS A 417 8.95 24.74 -12.20
CA LYS A 417 10.19 25.30 -11.62
C LYS A 417 11.46 24.75 -12.27
N GLY A 418 11.43 23.49 -12.66
CA GLY A 418 12.55 22.80 -13.33
C GLY A 418 12.71 23.19 -14.79
N ASN A 419 11.63 23.63 -15.43
CA ASN A 419 11.62 24.05 -16.84
C ASN A 419 10.80 25.34 -17.02
N ARG A 420 11.50 26.46 -17.12
CA ARG A 420 10.89 27.80 -17.20
C ARG A 420 10.20 28.11 -18.54
N ASN A 421 10.38 27.25 -19.52
CA ASN A 421 9.76 27.40 -20.85
C ASN A 421 8.40 26.73 -20.95
N TRP A 422 7.91 26.12 -19.85
CA TRP A 422 6.63 25.46 -19.84
C TRP A 422 5.54 26.32 -19.23
N LYS A 423 4.38 26.28 -19.87
CA LYS A 423 3.09 26.70 -19.31
C LYS A 423 2.22 25.47 -19.15
N VAL A 424 1.48 25.36 -18.04
CA VAL A 424 0.50 24.29 -17.81
C VAL A 424 -0.93 24.82 -17.95
N ASN A 425 -1.74 24.12 -18.72
CA ASN A 425 -3.17 24.34 -18.81
C ASN A 425 -3.87 23.13 -18.18
N MET A 426 -4.74 23.40 -17.22
CA MET A 426 -5.54 22.39 -16.54
C MET A 426 -7.01 22.58 -16.92
N THR A 427 -7.72 21.46 -17.14
CA THR A 427 -9.15 21.48 -17.43
C THR A 427 -9.87 20.53 -16.49
N VAL A 428 -10.89 21.03 -15.81
CA VAL A 428 -11.72 20.26 -14.88
C VAL A 428 -12.92 19.71 -15.65
N HIS A 429 -13.11 18.40 -15.61
CA HIS A 429 -14.17 17.64 -16.28
C HIS A 429 -15.09 16.98 -15.26
N LEU A 430 -16.36 16.78 -15.62
CA LEU A 430 -17.38 16.06 -14.84
C LEU A 430 -17.88 14.86 -15.65
N ALA A 431 -17.54 13.64 -15.23
CA ALA A 431 -17.84 12.39 -15.94
C ALA A 431 -19.33 12.02 -15.95
N ASN A 432 -20.09 12.42 -14.92
CA ASN A 432 -21.49 12.04 -14.75
C ASN A 432 -22.34 13.28 -14.46
N PHE A 433 -22.52 14.15 -15.47
CA PHE A 433 -23.38 15.33 -15.33
C PHE A 433 -24.84 14.93 -15.12
N LYS A 434 -25.45 15.47 -14.07
CA LYS A 434 -26.88 15.27 -13.73
C LYS A 434 -27.58 16.62 -13.68
N LYS A 435 -28.80 16.68 -14.25
CA LYS A 435 -29.69 17.85 -14.21
C LYS A 435 -31.11 17.39 -13.99
N ASP A 436 -31.83 18.00 -13.04
CA ASP A 436 -33.24 17.75 -12.79
C ASP A 436 -33.96 19.07 -12.40
N SER A 437 -35.25 19.16 -12.65
CA SER A 437 -36.10 20.28 -12.22
C SER A 437 -36.46 20.23 -10.73
N ILE A 438 -36.26 19.08 -10.09
CA ILE A 438 -36.42 18.85 -8.64
C ILE A 438 -35.15 18.23 -8.08
N GLN A 439 -34.86 18.54 -6.81
CA GLN A 439 -33.74 17.97 -6.11
C GLN A 439 -34.04 16.51 -5.68
N SER A 440 -34.09 15.61 -6.67
CA SER A 440 -34.44 14.19 -6.49
C SER A 440 -33.27 13.34 -6.01
N ASP A 441 -32.04 13.79 -6.24
CA ASP A 441 -30.78 13.12 -5.89
C ASP A 441 -29.98 14.01 -4.92
N PRO A 442 -29.43 13.47 -3.80
CA PRO A 442 -28.57 14.23 -2.88
C PRO A 442 -27.36 14.89 -3.55
N ASP A 443 -26.93 14.39 -4.71
CA ASP A 443 -25.82 14.93 -5.47
C ASP A 443 -26.17 16.23 -6.24
N LEU A 444 -27.45 16.51 -6.47
CA LEU A 444 -27.96 17.74 -7.12
C LEU A 444 -27.96 18.91 -6.14
N THR A 445 -26.80 19.48 -5.85
CA THR A 445 -26.62 20.53 -4.85
C THR A 445 -26.52 21.94 -5.43
N GLU A 446 -26.28 22.08 -6.72
CA GLU A 446 -26.14 23.36 -7.39
C GLU A 446 -27.45 23.77 -8.05
N MET A 447 -27.99 24.92 -7.66
CA MET A 447 -29.19 25.48 -8.25
C MET A 447 -28.82 26.46 -9.39
N VAL A 448 -29.32 26.20 -10.55
CA VAL A 448 -29.14 27.05 -11.75
C VAL A 448 -30.49 27.63 -12.16
N MET A 449 -30.52 28.93 -12.38
CA MET A 449 -31.70 29.63 -12.95
C MET A 449 -31.39 29.94 -14.40
N ASP A 450 -32.17 29.35 -15.29
CA ASP A 450 -32.16 29.69 -16.71
C ASP A 450 -33.24 30.71 -16.99
N THR A 451 -32.91 31.81 -17.67
CA THR A 451 -33.80 32.92 -17.90
C THR A 451 -34.00 33.11 -19.40
N THR A 452 -35.21 32.89 -19.85
CA THR A 452 -35.60 33.12 -21.25
C THR A 452 -36.58 34.26 -21.35
N MET A 453 -36.36 35.16 -22.32
CA MET A 453 -37.35 36.17 -22.67
C MET A 453 -38.43 35.52 -23.52
N VAL A 454 -39.64 35.45 -22.99
CA VAL A 454 -40.81 34.87 -23.71
C VAL A 454 -41.83 35.97 -23.93
N SER A 455 -42.16 36.18 -25.20
CA SER A 455 -43.25 37.10 -25.55
C SER A 455 -44.60 36.39 -25.39
N ARG A 456 -45.40 36.86 -24.43
CA ARG A 456 -46.73 36.29 -24.16
C ARG A 456 -47.81 37.33 -24.44
N LEU A 457 -48.94 36.85 -25.01
CA LEU A 457 -50.13 37.69 -25.16
C LEU A 457 -50.74 37.95 -23.78
N ALA A 458 -50.73 39.19 -23.33
CA ALA A 458 -51.30 39.57 -22.06
C ALA A 458 -52.35 40.69 -22.24
N VAL A 459 -53.39 40.59 -21.47
CA VAL A 459 -54.43 41.66 -21.42
C VAL A 459 -53.92 42.74 -20.47
N VAL A 460 -53.61 43.90 -21.00
CA VAL A 460 -53.11 45.04 -20.23
C VAL A 460 -54.15 46.16 -20.25
N MET A 461 -54.16 46.98 -19.21
CA MET A 461 -54.94 48.20 -19.18
C MET A 461 -54.18 49.30 -19.92
N ASP A 462 -54.72 49.77 -20.99
CA ASP A 462 -54.24 50.93 -21.75
C ASP A 462 -55.08 52.15 -21.44
N SER A 463 -54.55 53.32 -21.60
CA SER A 463 -55.28 54.55 -21.33
C SER A 463 -55.25 55.53 -22.51
N LEU A 464 -56.38 56.12 -22.83
CA LEU A 464 -56.49 57.22 -23.77
C LEU A 464 -56.77 58.52 -23.01
N GLU A 465 -56.04 59.60 -23.28
CA GLU A 465 -56.32 60.92 -22.74
C GLU A 465 -57.53 61.52 -23.40
N ILE A 466 -58.46 62.04 -22.61
CA ILE A 466 -59.69 62.67 -23.10
C ILE A 466 -59.36 64.13 -23.36
N THR A 467 -59.45 64.53 -24.63
CA THR A 467 -59.19 65.92 -25.04
C THR A 467 -60.47 66.77 -25.18
N GLY A 468 -61.66 66.14 -25.02
CA GLY A 468 -62.92 66.88 -25.00
C GLY A 468 -64.18 65.98 -24.82
N PRO A 469 -65.33 66.58 -24.47
CA PRO A 469 -66.54 65.82 -24.11
C PRO A 469 -67.13 64.96 -25.27
N GLU A 470 -66.79 65.22 -26.51
CA GLU A 470 -67.23 64.41 -27.65
C GLU A 470 -66.47 63.08 -27.77
N GLU A 471 -65.28 62.99 -27.28
CA GLU A 471 -64.46 61.76 -27.26
C GLU A 471 -64.95 60.75 -26.21
N LEU A 472 -65.50 61.23 -25.11
CA LEU A 472 -66.00 60.42 -24.00
C LEU A 472 -67.19 59.53 -24.45
N SER A 473 -68.04 60.00 -25.29
CA SER A 473 -69.25 59.25 -25.79
C SER A 473 -68.90 58.10 -26.70
N LYS A 474 -67.71 58.08 -27.27
CA LYS A 474 -67.27 57.08 -28.27
C LYS A 474 -66.81 55.76 -27.65
N TYR A 475 -66.40 55.80 -26.37
CA TYR A 475 -65.73 54.69 -25.66
C TYR A 475 -66.55 54.16 -24.48
N LEU A 476 -67.74 54.67 -24.21
CA LEU A 476 -68.53 54.32 -23.00
C LEU A 476 -69.04 52.87 -22.94
N TYR A 477 -68.90 52.09 -23.99
CA TYR A 477 -69.38 50.69 -24.05
C TYR A 477 -68.36 49.64 -23.70
N ASP A 478 -67.01 49.93 -23.75
CA ASP A 478 -65.93 48.95 -23.57
C ASP A 478 -64.90 49.37 -22.50
N SER A 479 -65.19 50.38 -21.71
CA SER A 479 -64.25 50.89 -20.70
C SER A 479 -64.45 50.27 -19.31
N VAL A 480 -63.38 49.88 -18.64
CA VAL A 480 -63.38 49.24 -17.30
C VAL A 480 -63.34 50.29 -16.19
N ALA A 481 -62.71 51.44 -16.40
CA ALA A 481 -62.68 52.54 -15.50
C ALA A 481 -62.52 53.89 -16.19
N ILE A 482 -63.10 54.94 -15.64
CA ILE A 482 -63.00 56.30 -16.15
C ILE A 482 -62.45 57.18 -15.04
N ASP A 483 -61.40 57.88 -15.31
CA ASP A 483 -60.88 59.02 -14.52
C ASP A 483 -61.23 60.30 -15.30
N SER A 484 -61.30 61.42 -14.66
CA SER A 484 -61.70 62.68 -15.27
C SER A 484 -60.87 63.16 -16.47
N SER A 485 -59.74 62.54 -16.72
CA SER A 485 -58.81 62.85 -17.80
C SER A 485 -58.41 61.66 -18.69
N LYS A 486 -58.79 60.41 -18.30
CA LYS A 486 -58.35 59.20 -19.02
C LYS A 486 -59.42 58.12 -19.05
N ILE A 487 -59.54 57.43 -20.16
CA ILE A 487 -60.36 56.21 -20.35
C ILE A 487 -59.37 55.01 -20.32
N TYR A 488 -59.65 54.05 -19.45
CA TYR A 488 -58.88 52.80 -19.37
C TYR A 488 -59.69 51.67 -20.07
N PHE A 489 -59.01 50.90 -20.91
CA PHE A 489 -59.61 49.75 -21.59
C PHE A 489 -58.62 48.61 -21.66
N GLN A 490 -59.13 47.39 -21.74
CA GLN A 490 -58.27 46.20 -21.84
C GLN A 490 -57.82 46.01 -23.28
N VAL A 491 -56.53 45.82 -23.48
CA VAL A 491 -55.94 45.56 -24.81
C VAL A 491 -55.09 44.35 -24.72
N GLU A 492 -55.20 43.45 -25.68
CA GLU A 492 -54.23 42.36 -25.81
C GLU A 492 -52.95 42.92 -26.44
N LYS A 493 -51.86 42.81 -25.70
CA LYS A 493 -50.52 43.17 -26.17
C LYS A 493 -49.57 42.01 -25.96
N MET A 494 -48.65 41.85 -26.89
CA MET A 494 -47.48 41.01 -26.66
C MET A 494 -46.58 41.72 -25.64
N ILE A 495 -46.36 41.04 -24.52
CA ILE A 495 -45.47 41.53 -23.44
C ILE A 495 -44.31 40.56 -23.32
N ASP A 496 -43.12 41.09 -23.36
CA ASP A 496 -41.92 40.31 -23.07
C ASP A 496 -41.81 40.12 -21.55
N THR A 497 -41.90 38.87 -21.14
CA THR A 497 -41.77 38.46 -19.77
C THR A 497 -40.53 37.57 -19.61
N LEU A 498 -39.88 37.70 -18.48
CA LEU A 498 -38.75 36.82 -18.12
C LEU A 498 -39.35 35.51 -17.57
N ASP A 499 -39.13 34.41 -18.29
CA ASP A 499 -39.43 33.09 -17.76
C ASP A 499 -38.17 32.56 -17.06
N VAL A 500 -38.33 32.09 -15.84
CA VAL A 500 -37.23 31.60 -15.02
C VAL A 500 -37.48 30.14 -14.71
N ASP A 501 -36.70 29.29 -15.38
CA ASP A 501 -36.69 27.86 -15.09
C ASP A 501 -35.58 27.58 -14.07
N THR A 502 -35.90 26.84 -13.02
CA THR A 502 -34.94 26.45 -11.97
C THR A 502 -34.60 24.98 -12.15
N PHE A 503 -33.32 24.69 -12.21
CA PHE A 503 -32.78 23.33 -12.28
C PHE A 503 -31.79 23.11 -11.16
N TYR A 504 -31.65 21.86 -10.75
CA TYR A 504 -30.64 21.39 -9.84
C TYR A 504 -29.62 20.53 -10.58
N THR A 505 -28.31 20.74 -10.31
CA THR A 505 -27.23 20.02 -10.98
C THR A 505 -26.20 19.56 -9.97
N ASN A 506 -25.35 18.62 -10.39
CA ASN A 506 -24.15 18.22 -9.65
C ASN A 506 -22.88 18.94 -10.14
N ASP A 507 -23.01 20.00 -10.92
CA ASP A 507 -21.89 20.73 -11.53
C ASP A 507 -21.22 21.72 -10.55
N ARG A 508 -20.18 21.28 -9.91
CA ARG A 508 -19.34 22.05 -8.98
C ARG A 508 -17.98 22.40 -9.58
N ARG A 509 -17.76 22.15 -10.87
CA ARG A 509 -16.44 22.28 -11.54
C ARG A 509 -15.80 23.65 -11.38
N GLU A 510 -16.57 24.75 -11.44
CA GLU A 510 -16.01 26.10 -11.26
C GLU A 510 -15.50 26.32 -9.83
N LYS A 511 -16.20 25.84 -8.80
CA LYS A 511 -15.73 25.87 -7.40
C LYS A 511 -14.47 25.04 -7.25
N GLN A 512 -14.41 23.87 -7.87
CA GLN A 512 -13.27 22.96 -7.86
C GLN A 512 -12.06 23.53 -8.61
N ALA A 513 -12.28 24.14 -9.77
CA ALA A 513 -11.25 24.89 -10.50
C ALA A 513 -10.70 26.05 -9.66
N GLN A 514 -11.55 26.76 -8.93
CA GLN A 514 -11.13 27.84 -8.03
C GLN A 514 -10.22 27.34 -6.91
N MET A 515 -10.48 26.18 -6.31
CA MET A 515 -9.60 25.57 -5.30
C MET A 515 -8.20 25.27 -5.85
N ILE A 516 -8.12 24.82 -7.10
CA ILE A 516 -6.83 24.59 -7.75
C ILE A 516 -6.10 25.92 -7.99
N ARG A 517 -6.81 26.96 -8.45
CA ARG A 517 -6.25 28.31 -8.64
C ARG A 517 -5.71 28.86 -7.32
N ASP A 518 -6.49 28.76 -6.24
CA ASP A 518 -6.11 29.23 -4.89
C ASP A 518 -4.87 28.51 -4.37
N TYR A 519 -4.75 27.20 -4.66
CA TYR A 519 -3.57 26.42 -4.31
C TYR A 519 -2.29 26.95 -5.00
N PHE A 520 -2.35 27.25 -6.31
CA PHE A 520 -1.22 27.80 -7.06
C PHE A 520 -0.85 29.21 -6.60
N LEU A 521 -1.85 30.07 -6.38
CA LEU A 521 -1.67 31.42 -5.85
C LEU A 521 -1.03 31.38 -4.45
N GLY A 522 -1.52 30.53 -3.56
CA GLY A 522 -0.98 30.34 -2.21
C GLY A 522 0.45 29.81 -2.17
N ARG A 523 0.95 29.23 -3.28
CA ARG A 523 2.34 28.78 -3.46
C ARG A 523 3.23 29.77 -4.20
N GLY A 524 2.69 30.92 -4.58
CA GLY A 524 3.41 31.98 -5.29
C GLY A 524 3.86 31.59 -6.70
N VAL A 525 3.09 30.73 -7.38
CA VAL A 525 3.35 30.37 -8.78
C VAL A 525 2.85 31.49 -9.69
N PRO A 526 3.68 32.07 -10.55
CA PRO A 526 3.26 33.19 -11.43
C PRO A 526 2.09 32.79 -12.33
N GLU A 527 1.03 33.61 -12.36
CA GLU A 527 -0.20 33.31 -13.11
C GLU A 527 0.00 33.19 -14.62
N GLN A 528 1.08 33.76 -15.16
CA GLN A 528 1.37 33.71 -16.59
C GLN A 528 1.73 32.31 -17.10
N ILE A 529 2.16 31.40 -16.20
CA ILE A 529 2.64 30.07 -16.57
C ILE A 529 1.65 28.95 -16.26
N TRP A 530 0.44 29.28 -15.82
CA TRP A 530 -0.61 28.28 -15.61
C TRP A 530 -2.01 28.85 -15.87
N SER A 531 -2.94 27.96 -16.18
CA SER A 531 -4.38 28.26 -16.23
C SER A 531 -5.19 27.07 -15.73
N VAL A 532 -6.36 27.35 -15.18
CA VAL A 532 -7.35 26.32 -14.78
C VAL A 532 -8.69 26.70 -15.37
N ASN A 533 -9.21 25.86 -16.22
CA ASN A 533 -10.47 26.04 -16.94
C ASN A 533 -11.46 24.92 -16.60
N VAL A 534 -12.71 25.10 -16.99
CA VAL A 534 -13.77 24.10 -16.87
C VAL A 534 -14.14 23.65 -18.27
N ALA A 535 -14.27 22.35 -18.49
CA ALA A 535 -14.70 21.81 -19.78
C ALA A 535 -16.16 22.19 -20.09
N PRO A 536 -16.54 22.41 -21.36
CA PRO A 536 -17.95 22.48 -21.74
C PRO A 536 -18.70 21.19 -21.40
N VAL A 537 -19.97 21.27 -21.06
CA VAL A 537 -20.81 20.10 -20.72
C VAL A 537 -20.91 19.09 -21.88
N ASP A 538 -20.95 19.59 -23.09
CA ASP A 538 -21.07 18.75 -24.30
C ASP A 538 -19.75 17.99 -24.56
N GLU A 539 -18.61 18.61 -24.28
CA GLU A 539 -17.31 17.96 -24.38
C GLU A 539 -17.15 16.84 -23.34
N ASP A 540 -17.67 17.01 -22.13
CA ASP A 540 -17.63 15.99 -21.09
C ASP A 540 -18.43 14.73 -21.48
N ASN A 541 -19.51 14.84 -22.22
CA ASN A 541 -20.31 13.70 -22.69
C ASN A 541 -19.61 12.87 -23.77
N GLU A 542 -18.63 13.43 -24.48
CA GLU A 542 -17.85 12.78 -25.54
C GLU A 542 -16.48 12.33 -25.06
N THR A 543 -16.07 12.70 -23.84
CA THR A 543 -14.75 12.42 -23.29
C THR A 543 -14.67 10.99 -22.75
N GLU A 544 -13.65 10.22 -23.18
CA GLU A 544 -13.31 8.95 -22.57
C GLU A 544 -12.50 9.19 -21.29
N TYR A 545 -13.04 8.73 -20.16
CA TYR A 545 -12.41 8.81 -18.86
C TYR A 545 -11.64 7.52 -18.52
N PRO A 546 -10.58 7.58 -17.70
CA PRO A 546 -9.90 6.37 -17.25
C PRO A 546 -10.83 5.46 -16.43
N ASP A 547 -10.94 4.19 -16.82
CA ASP A 547 -11.84 3.20 -16.19
C ASP A 547 -11.37 2.71 -14.82
N ASP A 548 -10.10 2.97 -14.46
CA ASP A 548 -9.46 2.38 -13.28
C ASP A 548 -9.95 2.94 -11.93
N TYR A 549 -10.71 4.06 -11.95
CA TYR A 549 -11.10 4.78 -10.73
C TYR A 549 -12.53 5.30 -10.82
N ASN A 550 -13.32 5.02 -9.80
CA ASN A 550 -14.67 5.54 -9.68
C ASN A 550 -14.63 7.01 -9.18
N LYS A 551 -14.44 7.92 -10.11
CA LYS A 551 -14.41 9.38 -9.90
C LYS A 551 -15.43 10.08 -10.78
N ASP A 552 -16.18 11.03 -10.21
CA ASP A 552 -17.07 11.90 -10.96
C ASP A 552 -16.35 13.11 -11.56
N VAL A 553 -15.24 13.53 -10.95
CA VAL A 553 -14.48 14.70 -11.40
C VAL A 553 -13.06 14.32 -11.76
N TRP A 554 -12.65 14.71 -12.94
CA TRP A 554 -11.32 14.48 -13.49
C TRP A 554 -10.63 15.79 -13.86
N VAL A 555 -9.31 15.84 -13.75
CA VAL A 555 -8.51 16.97 -14.22
C VAL A 555 -7.52 16.49 -15.27
N ARG A 556 -7.58 17.14 -16.43
CA ARG A 556 -6.66 16.94 -17.54
C ARG A 556 -5.63 18.06 -17.54
N ILE A 557 -4.38 17.73 -17.81
CA ILE A 557 -3.33 18.72 -17.92
C ILE A 557 -2.67 18.67 -19.31
N ARG A 558 -2.24 19.84 -19.78
CA ARG A 558 -1.45 20.01 -21.01
C ARG A 558 -0.33 20.97 -20.73
N TYR A 559 0.87 20.60 -21.19
CA TYR A 559 2.02 21.47 -21.17
C TYR A 559 2.22 22.11 -22.55
N ASP A 560 2.36 23.42 -22.59
CA ASP A 560 2.66 24.18 -23.79
C ASP A 560 3.99 24.90 -23.63
N GLU A 561 4.76 25.03 -24.73
CA GLU A 561 5.98 25.83 -24.71
C GLU A 561 5.64 27.34 -24.73
N VAL A 562 6.27 28.09 -23.84
CA VAL A 562 6.19 29.54 -23.87
C VAL A 562 7.10 30.04 -25.02
N GLN A 563 6.50 30.55 -26.07
CA GLN A 563 7.27 31.25 -27.12
C GLN A 563 7.94 32.46 -26.48
N GLN A 564 9.28 32.53 -26.55
CA GLN A 564 10.08 33.65 -26.07
C GLN A 564 9.84 34.92 -26.90
#